data_423269390c4c0f2e83785ad14db80c2f
#
_entry.id   423269390c4c0f2e83785ad14db80c2f
#
_cell.length_a   1.000
_cell.length_b   1.000
_cell.length_c   1.000
_cell.angle_alpha   90.00
_cell.angle_beta   90.00
_cell.angle_gamma   90.00
#
_symmetry.space_group_name_H-M   'P 1'
#
loop_
_entity.id
_entity.type
_entity.pdbx_description
1 polymer ?
#
loop_
_entity_poly.entity_id
_entity_poly.type
_entity_poly.pdbx_seq_one_letter_code
_entity_poly.pdbx_strand_id
1 'polypeptide(L)'
;MISRLNALMWLGTALSLSWTLGAHAAGDPVQGEKKFYTCYGCHGLEDYRNAYPDYTVPRLRHQHAAYIVAALQEYRSGERPHATMHAQAVSLSDQDMEDIGAYLQGATPAKPSAAVNGKAPKQVAACVACHGENGLGVEAPLTPKPAVLAGQHVDYLEQALAAYRNGRRKNVVMAGMAKLLTTDEDVRIAAAYFASQASPLATATIDSK
;
A
#
# COMPACT_ATOMS: atom_id res chain seq x y z
N MET A 1 14.30 -75.75 -30.25
CA MET A 1 13.33 -74.73 -30.80
C MET A 1 13.29 -73.57 -29.79
N ILE A 2 13.98 -72.47 -30.13
CA ILE A 2 14.18 -71.34 -29.21
C ILE A 2 13.31 -70.18 -29.74
N SER A 3 12.26 -69.86 -28.98
CA SER A 3 11.36 -68.73 -29.27
C SER A 3 12.01 -67.43 -28.76
N ARG A 4 12.19 -66.45 -29.66
CA ARG A 4 12.69 -65.12 -29.33
C ARG A 4 11.51 -64.23 -28.98
N LEU A 5 11.39 -63.77 -27.71
CA LEU A 5 10.49 -62.69 -27.29
C LEU A 5 11.15 -61.34 -27.64
N ASN A 6 10.50 -60.59 -28.52
CA ASN A 6 10.83 -59.21 -28.80
C ASN A 6 10.25 -58.32 -27.71
N ALA A 7 11.11 -57.72 -26.89
CA ALA A 7 10.69 -56.65 -25.95
C ALA A 7 10.67 -55.32 -26.71
N LEU A 8 9.50 -54.77 -26.99
CA LEU A 8 9.34 -53.40 -27.44
C LEU A 8 9.52 -52.46 -26.24
N MET A 9 10.60 -51.74 -26.19
CA MET A 9 10.78 -50.60 -25.26
C MET A 9 9.99 -49.38 -25.76
N TRP A 10 8.94 -49.01 -25.03
CA TRP A 10 8.27 -47.73 -25.19
C TRP A 10 9.07 -46.63 -24.49
N LEU A 11 9.77 -45.79 -25.26
CA LEU A 11 10.33 -44.54 -24.74
C LEU A 11 9.19 -43.52 -24.61
N GLY A 12 8.65 -43.40 -23.40
CA GLY A 12 7.74 -42.33 -23.03
C GLY A 12 8.52 -41.02 -22.83
N THR A 13 8.47 -40.11 -23.79
CA THR A 13 8.95 -38.73 -23.61
C THR A 13 8.00 -37.99 -22.68
N ALA A 14 8.38 -37.88 -21.42
CA ALA A 14 7.72 -37.01 -20.45
C ALA A 14 8.01 -35.55 -20.83
N LEU A 15 7.02 -34.88 -21.42
CA LEU A 15 7.05 -33.44 -21.66
C LEU A 15 6.83 -32.74 -20.32
N SER A 16 7.92 -32.36 -19.64
CA SER A 16 7.85 -31.55 -18.43
C SER A 16 7.44 -30.13 -18.79
N LEU A 17 6.15 -29.80 -18.60
CA LEU A 17 5.65 -28.44 -18.63
C LEU A 17 6.23 -27.70 -17.43
N SER A 18 7.35 -27.02 -17.62
CA SER A 18 7.89 -26.08 -16.62
C SER A 18 6.99 -24.85 -16.58
N TRP A 19 6.07 -24.81 -15.62
CA TRP A 19 5.39 -23.59 -15.26
C TRP A 19 6.42 -22.68 -14.59
N THR A 20 6.95 -21.72 -15.33
CA THR A 20 7.68 -20.60 -14.75
C THR A 20 6.67 -19.76 -13.98
N LEU A 21 6.56 -20.00 -12.66
CA LEU A 21 6.01 -18.99 -11.77
C LEU A 21 6.87 -17.74 -11.98
N GLY A 22 6.29 -16.72 -12.60
CA GLY A 22 6.94 -15.44 -12.78
C GLY A 22 7.25 -14.89 -11.37
N ALA A 23 8.48 -15.05 -10.93
CA ALA A 23 8.96 -14.32 -9.77
C ALA A 23 8.94 -12.85 -10.18
N HIS A 24 8.03 -12.06 -9.62
CA HIS A 24 8.10 -10.63 -9.76
C HIS A 24 9.46 -10.19 -9.22
N ALA A 25 10.24 -9.50 -10.04
CA ALA A 25 11.51 -8.96 -9.61
C ALA A 25 11.24 -7.93 -8.51
N ALA A 26 12.13 -7.86 -7.51
CA ALA A 26 12.07 -6.79 -6.52
C ALA A 26 12.08 -5.44 -7.25
N GLY A 27 11.29 -4.47 -6.79
CA GLY A 27 11.16 -3.17 -7.45
C GLY A 27 12.50 -2.42 -7.52
N ASP A 28 12.78 -1.81 -8.67
CA ASP A 28 13.95 -0.95 -8.90
C ASP A 28 13.59 0.52 -8.58
N PRO A 29 14.16 1.12 -7.52
CA PRO A 29 13.85 2.50 -7.14
C PRO A 29 14.27 3.54 -8.18
N VAL A 30 15.28 3.26 -9.03
CA VAL A 30 15.71 4.16 -10.10
C VAL A 30 14.70 4.19 -11.24
N GLN A 31 14.13 3.03 -11.60
CA GLN A 31 13.04 2.98 -12.55
C GLN A 31 11.76 3.57 -11.93
N GLY A 32 11.51 3.30 -10.65
CA GLY A 32 10.39 3.86 -9.91
C GLY A 32 10.38 5.40 -9.90
N GLU A 33 11.54 6.05 -9.70
CA GLU A 33 11.66 7.51 -9.79
C GLU A 33 11.22 8.04 -11.15
N LYS A 34 11.68 7.40 -12.24
CA LYS A 34 11.30 7.77 -13.61
C LYS A 34 9.80 7.58 -13.86
N LYS A 35 9.23 6.46 -13.38
CA LYS A 35 7.80 6.16 -13.51
C LYS A 35 6.92 7.11 -12.68
N PHE A 36 7.43 7.57 -11.55
CA PHE A 36 6.72 8.49 -10.65
C PHE A 36 6.62 9.92 -11.21
N TYR A 37 7.31 10.24 -12.32
CA TYR A 37 7.36 11.58 -12.89
C TYR A 37 5.98 12.25 -13.05
N THR A 38 4.99 11.53 -13.58
CA THR A 38 3.63 12.06 -13.77
C THR A 38 2.87 12.26 -12.45
N CYS A 39 3.30 11.59 -11.38
CA CYS A 39 2.67 11.63 -10.06
C CYS A 39 3.09 12.89 -9.27
N TYR A 40 4.25 13.47 -9.59
CA TYR A 40 4.76 14.67 -8.91
C TYR A 40 3.81 15.87 -9.01
N GLY A 41 3.00 15.96 -10.07
CA GLY A 41 2.05 17.06 -10.24
C GLY A 41 1.03 17.20 -9.11
N CYS A 42 0.78 16.11 -8.37
CA CYS A 42 -0.09 16.11 -7.20
C CYS A 42 0.67 15.70 -5.93
N HIS A 43 1.43 14.59 -5.97
CA HIS A 43 2.09 14.01 -4.80
C HIS A 43 3.46 14.66 -4.49
N GLY A 44 3.96 15.53 -5.35
CA GLY A 44 5.20 16.28 -5.16
C GLY A 44 5.02 17.70 -4.64
N LEU A 45 3.79 18.14 -4.44
CA LEU A 45 3.46 19.47 -3.94
C LEU A 45 3.01 19.36 -2.47
N GLU A 46 3.69 20.10 -1.60
CA GLU A 46 3.33 20.11 -0.16
C GLU A 46 1.91 20.65 0.01
N ASP A 47 1.14 19.96 0.84
CA ASP A 47 -0.27 20.30 1.17
C ASP A 47 -1.20 20.53 -0.04
N TYR A 48 -0.84 19.94 -1.22
CA TYR A 48 -1.71 20.04 -2.39
C TYR A 48 -3.07 19.38 -2.12
N ARG A 49 -4.12 20.10 -2.49
CA ARG A 49 -5.51 19.71 -2.21
C ARG A 49 -6.27 19.49 -3.51
N ASN A 50 -6.98 18.38 -3.60
CA ASN A 50 -7.89 18.13 -4.71
C ASN A 50 -9.13 19.02 -4.61
N ALA A 51 -9.67 19.40 -5.77
CA ALA A 51 -10.98 20.06 -5.82
C ALA A 51 -12.12 19.05 -5.65
N TYR A 52 -11.92 17.82 -6.16
CA TYR A 52 -12.90 16.74 -6.04
C TYR A 52 -12.21 15.36 -6.19
N PRO A 53 -12.36 14.48 -5.20
CA PRO A 53 -12.91 14.73 -3.86
C PRO A 53 -12.05 15.70 -3.06
N ASP A 54 -12.66 16.57 -2.26
CA ASP A 54 -12.00 17.65 -1.54
C ASP A 54 -11.29 17.14 -0.29
N TYR A 55 -10.00 16.80 -0.42
CA TYR A 55 -9.07 16.50 0.67
C TYR A 55 -7.61 16.64 0.20
N THR A 56 -6.69 16.72 1.16
CA THR A 56 -5.26 16.86 0.88
C THR A 56 -4.70 15.56 0.29
N VAL A 57 -3.92 15.67 -0.78
CA VAL A 57 -3.27 14.54 -1.44
C VAL A 57 -2.28 13.87 -0.47
N PRO A 58 -2.34 12.53 -0.29
CA PRO A 58 -1.57 11.87 0.75
C PRO A 58 -0.07 11.92 0.51
N ARG A 59 0.69 11.99 1.62
CA ARG A 59 2.13 11.80 1.66
C ARG A 59 2.49 10.36 1.32
N LEU A 60 3.46 10.17 0.44
CA LEU A 60 3.83 8.84 -0.08
C LEU A 60 5.27 8.43 0.23
N ARG A 61 6.22 9.38 0.41
CA ARG A 61 7.60 9.03 0.75
C ARG A 61 7.67 8.34 2.09
N HIS A 62 8.50 7.30 2.15
CA HIS A 62 8.70 6.41 3.30
C HIS A 62 7.48 5.57 3.69
N GLN A 63 6.48 5.47 2.81
CA GLN A 63 5.41 4.48 2.94
C GLN A 63 5.94 3.09 2.57
N HIS A 64 5.37 2.03 3.11
CA HIS A 64 5.76 0.66 2.78
C HIS A 64 5.48 0.34 1.29
N ALA A 65 6.50 -0.18 0.58
CA ALA A 65 6.40 -0.53 -0.84
C ALA A 65 5.20 -1.46 -1.11
N ALA A 66 5.05 -2.52 -0.32
CA ALA A 66 3.94 -3.46 -0.48
C ALA A 66 2.56 -2.79 -0.33
N TYR A 67 2.42 -1.79 0.54
CA TYR A 67 1.18 -1.02 0.65
C TYR A 67 0.95 -0.13 -0.58
N ILE A 68 1.99 0.51 -1.11
CA ILE A 68 1.88 1.32 -2.35
C ILE A 68 1.43 0.44 -3.52
N VAL A 69 2.06 -0.73 -3.70
CA VAL A 69 1.69 -1.70 -4.74
C VAL A 69 0.23 -2.12 -4.61
N ALA A 70 -0.18 -2.55 -3.42
CA ALA A 70 -1.57 -2.93 -3.16
C ALA A 70 -2.55 -1.78 -3.45
N ALA A 71 -2.23 -0.56 -3.04
CA ALA A 71 -3.07 0.61 -3.30
C ALA A 71 -3.20 0.92 -4.80
N LEU A 72 -2.11 0.81 -5.58
CA LEU A 72 -2.13 1.00 -7.03
C LEU A 72 -2.95 -0.09 -7.73
N GLN A 73 -2.83 -1.35 -7.30
CA GLN A 73 -3.64 -2.47 -7.80
C GLN A 73 -5.13 -2.27 -7.48
N GLU A 74 -5.47 -1.84 -6.25
CA GLU A 74 -6.84 -1.51 -5.85
C GLU A 74 -7.42 -0.34 -6.67
N TYR A 75 -6.61 0.69 -7.01
CA TYR A 75 -7.04 1.75 -7.91
C TYR A 75 -7.27 1.23 -9.33
N ARG A 76 -6.37 0.40 -9.86
CA ARG A 76 -6.48 -0.20 -11.19
C ARG A 76 -7.72 -1.09 -11.31
N SER A 77 -8.03 -1.89 -10.30
CA SER A 77 -9.21 -2.78 -10.28
C SER A 77 -10.52 -2.04 -9.98
N GLY A 78 -10.47 -0.81 -9.46
CA GLY A 78 -11.64 -0.07 -9.00
C GLY A 78 -12.11 -0.41 -7.58
N GLU A 79 -11.41 -1.31 -6.87
CA GLU A 79 -11.69 -1.65 -5.47
C GLU A 79 -11.47 -0.46 -4.51
N ARG A 80 -10.65 0.50 -4.98
CA ARG A 80 -10.42 1.79 -4.33
C ARG A 80 -10.84 2.90 -5.29
N PRO A 81 -12.09 3.37 -5.22
CA PRO A 81 -12.63 4.30 -6.21
C PRO A 81 -12.03 5.70 -6.05
N HIS A 82 -11.40 6.17 -7.11
CA HIS A 82 -10.88 7.53 -7.27
C HIS A 82 -10.54 7.73 -8.75
N ALA A 83 -11.32 8.54 -9.47
CA ALA A 83 -11.21 8.64 -10.93
C ALA A 83 -9.79 8.96 -11.43
N THR A 84 -9.14 9.97 -10.83
CA THR A 84 -7.78 10.36 -11.20
C THR A 84 -6.78 9.24 -10.94
N MET A 85 -6.83 8.61 -9.76
CA MET A 85 -5.89 7.53 -9.42
C MET A 85 -6.15 6.27 -10.26
N HIS A 86 -7.40 5.95 -10.60
CA HIS A 86 -7.72 4.89 -11.53
C HIS A 86 -7.08 5.15 -12.89
N ALA A 87 -7.26 6.36 -13.45
CA ALA A 87 -6.67 6.74 -14.75
C ALA A 87 -5.14 6.63 -14.75
N GLN A 88 -4.47 6.97 -13.65
CA GLN A 88 -3.02 6.77 -13.51
C GLN A 88 -2.66 5.28 -13.41
N ALA A 89 -3.37 4.52 -12.59
CA ALA A 89 -3.02 3.14 -12.28
C ALA A 89 -3.26 2.15 -13.43
N VAL A 90 -4.25 2.39 -14.30
CA VAL A 90 -4.54 1.49 -15.44
C VAL A 90 -3.43 1.43 -16.47
N SER A 91 -2.57 2.44 -16.55
CA SER A 91 -1.43 2.49 -17.48
C SER A 91 -0.16 1.81 -16.92
N LEU A 92 -0.14 1.43 -15.64
CA LEU A 92 1.02 0.82 -14.99
C LEU A 92 0.98 -0.70 -15.12
N SER A 93 2.11 -1.30 -15.48
CA SER A 93 2.35 -2.74 -15.32
C SER A 93 2.55 -3.09 -13.83
N ASP A 94 2.49 -4.39 -13.50
CA ASP A 94 2.78 -4.82 -12.12
C ASP A 94 4.22 -4.47 -11.73
N GLN A 95 5.19 -4.60 -12.65
CA GLN A 95 6.58 -4.20 -12.40
C GLN A 95 6.70 -2.68 -12.16
N ASP A 96 5.98 -1.83 -12.91
CA ASP A 96 5.98 -0.39 -12.67
C ASP A 96 5.47 -0.05 -11.26
N MET A 97 4.47 -0.78 -10.76
CA MET A 97 3.95 -0.60 -9.40
C MET A 97 4.98 -1.02 -8.34
N GLU A 98 5.69 -2.12 -8.56
CA GLU A 98 6.80 -2.56 -7.68
C GLU A 98 7.94 -1.53 -7.66
N ASP A 99 8.34 -1.02 -8.82
CA ASP A 99 9.39 -0.01 -8.95
C ASP A 99 9.01 1.30 -8.23
N ILE A 100 7.79 1.78 -8.45
CA ILE A 100 7.24 2.96 -7.75
C ILE A 100 7.20 2.72 -6.24
N GLY A 101 6.76 1.53 -5.80
CA GLY A 101 6.74 1.15 -4.40
C GLY A 101 8.13 1.21 -3.76
N ALA A 102 9.13 0.65 -4.44
CA ALA A 102 10.53 0.66 -3.99
C ALA A 102 11.09 2.10 -3.92
N TYR A 103 10.81 2.92 -4.91
CA TYR A 103 11.22 4.34 -4.92
C TYR A 103 10.61 5.11 -3.75
N LEU A 104 9.30 5.00 -3.54
CA LEU A 104 8.60 5.74 -2.49
C LEU A 104 8.99 5.29 -1.08
N GLN A 105 9.22 3.99 -0.87
CA GLN A 105 9.72 3.49 0.40
C GLN A 105 11.12 4.02 0.71
N GLY A 106 11.98 4.11 -0.30
CA GLY A 106 13.38 4.53 -0.15
C GLY A 106 14.24 3.48 0.55
N ALA A 107 15.52 3.81 0.75
CA ALA A 107 16.51 2.92 1.34
C ALA A 107 16.24 2.58 2.83
N THR A 108 15.53 3.46 3.53
CA THR A 108 15.22 3.27 4.95
C THR A 108 13.70 3.23 5.14
N PRO A 109 13.09 2.05 5.18
CA PRO A 109 11.67 1.90 5.47
C PRO A 109 11.32 2.46 6.85
N ALA A 110 10.09 2.94 6.98
CA ALA A 110 9.54 3.29 8.30
C ALA A 110 9.65 2.10 9.26
N LYS A 111 10.18 2.34 10.44
CA LYS A 111 10.34 1.32 11.48
C LYS A 111 9.42 1.62 12.66
N PRO A 112 8.84 0.57 13.27
CA PRO A 112 8.17 0.71 14.54
C PRO A 112 9.05 1.44 15.57
N SER A 113 8.43 2.29 16.36
CA SER A 113 9.10 3.05 17.43
C SER A 113 8.25 3.00 18.70
N ALA A 114 8.88 3.03 19.84
CA ALA A 114 8.18 3.13 21.12
C ALA A 114 7.73 4.56 21.45
N ALA A 115 8.23 5.56 20.71
CA ALA A 115 7.85 6.96 20.94
C ALA A 115 6.42 7.21 20.45
N VAL A 116 5.56 7.70 21.32
CA VAL A 116 4.15 8.02 21.07
C VAL A 116 3.87 9.45 21.53
N ASN A 117 3.24 10.23 20.68
CA ASN A 117 2.79 11.57 21.03
C ASN A 117 1.40 11.51 21.68
N GLY A 118 1.34 11.87 22.95
CA GLY A 118 0.09 11.88 23.70
C GLY A 118 -0.41 10.49 24.11
N LYS A 119 -1.61 10.45 24.69
CA LYS A 119 -2.26 9.22 25.11
C LYS A 119 -3.19 8.72 24.00
N ALA A 120 -3.07 7.45 23.63
CA ALA A 120 -3.95 6.82 22.65
C ALA A 120 -5.43 6.87 23.10
N PRO A 121 -6.33 7.45 22.33
CA PRO A 121 -7.76 7.46 22.63
C PRO A 121 -8.37 6.06 22.40
N LYS A 122 -9.51 5.80 23.05
CA LYS A 122 -10.18 4.50 22.94
C LYS A 122 -10.56 4.13 21.49
N GLN A 123 -10.76 5.12 20.62
CA GLN A 123 -11.12 4.94 19.22
C GLN A 123 -10.05 4.22 18.41
N VAL A 124 -8.79 4.29 18.82
CA VAL A 124 -7.69 3.62 18.10
C VAL A 124 -7.30 2.27 18.68
N ALA A 125 -7.97 1.81 19.75
CA ALA A 125 -7.59 0.60 20.47
C ALA A 125 -7.49 -0.66 19.57
N ALA A 126 -8.40 -0.81 18.60
CA ALA A 126 -8.36 -1.93 17.64
C ALA A 126 -7.33 -1.71 16.52
N CYS A 127 -6.92 -0.47 16.26
CA CYS A 127 -6.03 -0.12 15.16
C CYS A 127 -4.56 -0.44 15.50
N VAL A 128 -4.19 -0.27 16.78
CA VAL A 128 -2.80 -0.38 17.24
C VAL A 128 -2.22 -1.79 17.10
N ALA A 129 -3.06 -2.81 17.05
CA ALA A 129 -2.63 -4.19 16.88
C ALA A 129 -1.85 -4.42 15.54
N CYS A 130 -2.19 -3.65 14.51
CA CYS A 130 -1.55 -3.73 13.19
C CYS A 130 -0.73 -2.49 12.85
N HIS A 131 -1.25 -1.30 13.16
CA HIS A 131 -0.60 -0.04 12.80
C HIS A 131 0.40 0.46 13.86
N GLY A 132 0.50 -0.19 15.02
CA GLY A 132 1.29 0.31 16.15
C GLY A 132 0.60 1.49 16.84
N GLU A 133 0.96 1.74 18.10
CA GLU A 133 0.40 2.87 18.85
C GLU A 133 0.76 4.21 18.23
N ASN A 134 1.97 4.32 17.69
CA ASN A 134 2.44 5.50 16.98
C ASN A 134 2.11 5.55 15.47
N GLY A 135 1.40 4.56 14.92
CA GLY A 135 1.04 4.51 13.51
C GLY A 135 2.16 4.16 12.54
N LEU A 136 3.31 3.66 13.02
CA LEU A 136 4.45 3.25 12.19
C LEU A 136 4.45 1.74 11.87
N GLY A 137 3.44 1.00 12.32
CA GLY A 137 3.35 -0.45 12.19
C GLY A 137 3.84 -1.18 13.43
N VAL A 138 3.91 -2.50 13.31
CA VAL A 138 4.39 -3.43 14.35
C VAL A 138 5.50 -4.32 13.77
N GLU A 139 6.34 -4.91 14.62
CA GLU A 139 7.40 -5.84 14.21
C GLU A 139 6.86 -7.19 13.70
N ALA A 140 5.59 -7.48 13.90
CA ALA A 140 4.97 -8.72 13.44
C ALA A 140 5.07 -8.87 11.90
N PRO A 141 5.24 -10.10 11.37
CA PRO A 141 5.36 -10.37 9.94
C PRO A 141 3.99 -10.32 9.24
N LEU A 142 3.32 -9.17 9.30
CA LEU A 142 2.06 -8.97 8.62
C LEU A 142 2.29 -8.83 7.11
N THR A 143 1.47 -9.51 6.32
CA THR A 143 1.55 -9.49 4.84
C THR A 143 0.15 -9.25 4.25
N PRO A 144 -0.03 -8.18 3.46
CA PRO A 144 0.91 -7.08 3.25
C PRO A 144 1.13 -6.25 4.52
N LYS A 145 2.27 -5.56 4.62
CA LYS A 145 2.50 -4.64 5.75
C LYS A 145 1.41 -3.56 5.76
N PRO A 146 0.82 -3.26 6.94
CA PRO A 146 -0.14 -2.18 7.07
C PRO A 146 0.46 -0.82 6.68
N ALA A 147 -0.38 0.09 6.23
CA ALA A 147 0.05 1.46 5.92
C ALA A 147 0.65 2.15 7.15
N VAL A 148 1.70 2.94 6.94
CA VAL A 148 2.13 3.96 7.89
C VAL A 148 1.05 5.04 7.96
N LEU A 149 0.51 5.29 9.15
CA LEU A 149 -0.53 6.29 9.41
C LEU A 149 0.02 7.56 10.04
N ALA A 150 1.13 7.44 10.79
CA ALA A 150 1.80 8.55 11.45
C ALA A 150 2.06 9.71 10.50
N GLY A 151 1.71 10.93 10.92
CA GLY A 151 1.98 12.15 10.16
C GLY A 151 1.30 12.27 8.80
N GLN A 152 0.34 11.40 8.49
CA GLN A 152 -0.49 11.55 7.30
C GLN A 152 -1.51 12.68 7.49
N HIS A 153 -1.99 13.30 6.42
CA HIS A 153 -2.99 14.36 6.48
C HIS A 153 -4.29 13.87 7.14
N VAL A 154 -4.80 14.65 8.09
CA VAL A 154 -6.01 14.34 8.88
C VAL A 154 -7.20 14.06 7.96
N ASP A 155 -7.50 14.98 7.05
CA ASP A 155 -8.63 14.90 6.14
C ASP A 155 -8.55 13.70 5.17
N TYR A 156 -7.34 13.35 4.74
CA TYR A 156 -7.13 12.10 3.98
C TYR A 156 -7.42 10.86 4.81
N LEU A 157 -6.97 10.80 6.08
CA LEU A 157 -7.26 9.69 6.98
C LEU A 157 -8.75 9.58 7.27
N GLU A 158 -9.45 10.70 7.49
CA GLU A 158 -10.91 10.75 7.67
C GLU A 158 -11.62 10.17 6.45
N GLN A 159 -11.28 10.63 5.25
CA GLN A 159 -11.84 10.12 4.00
C GLN A 159 -11.55 8.63 3.78
N ALA A 160 -10.35 8.18 4.12
CA ALA A 160 -9.98 6.78 4.01
C ALA A 160 -10.82 5.90 4.94
N LEU A 161 -10.93 6.28 6.23
CA LEU A 161 -11.71 5.56 7.22
C LEU A 161 -13.20 5.54 6.86
N ALA A 162 -13.75 6.68 6.45
CA ALA A 162 -15.13 6.77 5.99
C ALA A 162 -15.38 5.88 4.75
N ALA A 163 -14.44 5.82 3.80
CA ALA A 163 -14.56 4.98 2.62
C ALA A 163 -14.51 3.48 2.93
N TYR A 164 -13.72 3.06 3.92
CA TYR A 164 -13.75 1.68 4.41
C TYR A 164 -15.05 1.38 5.17
N ARG A 165 -15.49 2.27 6.07
CA ARG A 165 -16.70 2.10 6.88
C ARG A 165 -17.96 1.94 6.02
N ASN A 166 -18.07 2.71 4.95
CA ASN A 166 -19.23 2.66 4.03
C ASN A 166 -19.07 1.68 2.86
N GLY A 167 -17.96 0.93 2.80
CA GLY A 167 -17.72 -0.10 1.80
C GLY A 167 -17.30 0.40 0.42
N ARG A 168 -16.99 1.69 0.25
CA ARG A 168 -16.44 2.21 -1.01
C ARG A 168 -15.03 1.68 -1.29
N ARG A 169 -14.16 1.54 -0.26
CA ARG A 169 -12.88 0.81 -0.37
C ARG A 169 -13.10 -0.64 0.05
N LYS A 170 -12.60 -1.59 -0.76
CA LYS A 170 -12.89 -3.04 -0.68
C LYS A 170 -11.85 -3.86 0.11
N ASN A 171 -11.30 -3.35 1.17
CA ASN A 171 -10.42 -4.12 2.05
C ASN A 171 -11.23 -4.70 3.23
N VAL A 172 -11.34 -6.03 3.31
CA VAL A 172 -12.18 -6.74 4.30
C VAL A 172 -11.74 -6.43 5.73
N VAL A 173 -10.43 -6.43 6.00
CA VAL A 173 -9.89 -6.15 7.33
C VAL A 173 -10.19 -4.71 7.73
N MET A 174 -9.81 -3.75 6.87
CA MET A 174 -10.04 -2.35 7.16
C MET A 174 -11.51 -1.97 7.22
N ALA A 175 -12.37 -2.62 6.41
CA ALA A 175 -13.82 -2.41 6.50
C ALA A 175 -14.38 -2.88 7.86
N GLY A 176 -13.88 -4.01 8.39
CA GLY A 176 -14.23 -4.48 9.72
C GLY A 176 -13.77 -3.51 10.82
N MET A 177 -12.51 -3.07 10.74
CA MET A 177 -11.94 -2.13 11.73
C MET A 177 -12.62 -0.76 11.70
N ALA A 178 -12.86 -0.20 10.51
CA ALA A 178 -13.50 1.11 10.37
C ALA A 178 -14.96 1.13 10.86
N LYS A 179 -15.67 0.01 10.84
CA LYS A 179 -17.03 -0.10 11.40
C LYS A 179 -17.08 0.00 12.92
N LEU A 180 -15.96 -0.20 13.62
CA LEU A 180 -15.88 0.03 15.07
C LEU A 180 -15.93 1.52 15.42
N LEU A 181 -15.62 2.41 14.45
CA LEU A 181 -15.79 3.85 14.57
C LEU A 181 -17.24 4.22 14.20
N THR A 182 -18.12 4.22 15.19
CA THR A 182 -19.57 4.26 14.97
C THR A 182 -20.08 5.65 14.58
N THR A 183 -19.35 6.70 14.93
CA THR A 183 -19.69 8.09 14.64
C THR A 183 -18.63 8.77 13.76
N ASP A 184 -18.97 9.87 13.12
CA ASP A 184 -17.99 10.70 12.41
C ASP A 184 -16.98 11.34 13.36
N GLU A 185 -17.40 11.58 14.61
CA GLU A 185 -16.49 12.07 15.65
C GLU A 185 -15.43 11.02 15.99
N ASP A 186 -15.79 9.73 16.11
CA ASP A 186 -14.81 8.65 16.33
C ASP A 186 -13.80 8.60 15.19
N VAL A 187 -14.23 8.77 13.94
CA VAL A 187 -13.35 8.84 12.76
C VAL A 187 -12.39 10.01 12.87
N ARG A 188 -12.87 11.20 13.22
CA ARG A 188 -12.02 12.40 13.39
C ARG A 188 -10.99 12.23 14.49
N ILE A 189 -11.39 11.67 15.63
CA ILE A 189 -10.47 11.41 16.76
C ILE A 189 -9.37 10.44 16.34
N ALA A 190 -9.73 9.34 15.66
CA ALA A 190 -8.75 8.35 15.21
C ALA A 190 -7.79 8.94 14.16
N ALA A 191 -8.30 9.69 13.20
CA ALA A 191 -7.51 10.36 12.17
C ALA A 191 -6.55 11.40 12.77
N ALA A 192 -7.05 12.27 13.64
CA ALA A 192 -6.26 13.31 14.30
C ALA A 192 -5.14 12.70 15.17
N TYR A 193 -5.43 11.61 15.87
CA TYR A 193 -4.44 10.93 16.68
C TYR A 193 -3.25 10.43 15.85
N PHE A 194 -3.50 9.67 14.78
CA PHE A 194 -2.41 9.15 13.94
C PHE A 194 -1.70 10.26 13.16
N ALA A 195 -2.42 11.28 12.70
CA ALA A 195 -1.82 12.42 12.02
C ALA A 195 -0.85 13.20 12.92
N SER A 196 -1.10 13.24 14.23
CA SER A 196 -0.26 13.95 15.20
C SER A 196 1.02 13.18 15.59
N GLN A 197 1.15 11.90 15.19
CA GLN A 197 2.32 11.10 15.54
C GLN A 197 3.56 11.52 14.72
N ALA A 198 4.74 11.45 15.36
CA ALA A 198 6.01 11.67 14.66
C ALA A 198 6.20 10.64 13.54
N SER A 199 6.59 11.10 12.37
CA SER A 199 6.56 10.27 11.16
C SER A 199 7.72 10.53 10.21
N PRO A 200 8.21 9.51 9.51
CA PRO A 200 9.05 9.67 8.35
C PRO A 200 8.24 10.03 7.07
N LEU A 201 6.89 9.88 7.07
CA LEU A 201 6.11 10.20 5.88
C LEU A 201 6.34 11.63 5.43
N ALA A 202 6.58 11.81 4.13
CA ALA A 202 6.81 13.09 3.52
C ALA A 202 6.15 13.18 2.12
N THR A 203 6.02 14.39 1.63
CA THR A 203 5.68 14.68 0.24
C THR A 203 6.81 14.17 -0.66
N ALA A 204 6.49 13.58 -1.79
CA ALA A 204 7.46 13.05 -2.74
C ALA A 204 8.02 14.18 -3.62
N THR A 205 8.82 15.08 -3.06
CA THR A 205 9.43 16.19 -3.79
C THR A 205 10.43 15.69 -4.83
N ILE A 206 10.60 16.47 -5.92
CA ILE A 206 11.69 16.24 -6.87
C ILE A 206 12.97 16.71 -6.18
N ASP A 207 13.88 15.77 -5.90
CA ASP A 207 15.19 16.13 -5.40
C ASP A 207 15.91 16.87 -6.52
N SER A 208 16.11 18.19 -6.34
CA SER A 208 16.99 18.99 -7.22
C SER A 208 18.41 18.45 -7.04
N LYS A 209 18.86 17.64 -8.00
CA LYS A 209 20.25 17.21 -8.10
C LYS A 209 21.15 18.36 -8.47
#